data_3670124edfd8c4a7b9687c434dcc598f
#
_entry.id   3670124edfd8c4a7b9687c434dcc598f
#
_cell.length_a   1.000
_cell.length_b   1.000
_cell.length_c   1.000
_cell.angle_alpha   90.00
_cell.angle_beta   90.00
_cell.angle_gamma   90.00
#
_symmetry.space_group_name_H-M   'P 1'
#
loop_
_entity.id
_entity.type
_entity.pdbx_description
1 polymer ?
#
loop_
_entity_poly.entity_id
_entity_poly.type
_entity_poly.pdbx_seq_one_letter_code
_entity_poly.pdbx_strand_id
1 'polypeptide(L)'
;MLFREYDLLNQNVKNRFVVAPMTRVSAEEDGQPNDTMKDYYTRFAKGGFGTIVTEGIYPDQSFSQGYSHQPGLATAIHADGWKPIVDAVHEEGTAIIAQLMHAGAQMQANRYSDESIAPSAVQPKGEQLSFYGGSGPFPVPRAMDDHDFREVKESFVHSALRAKEAGFDGVELHGANGYLLDQFLTDYFNLRNDEYGGSPENRVKFVLEVIEEVRAAVGEDYPVDIRISQAKAADGEHKWAGGEEEARTIFEALGNAPLDFVHTTDPDAAASSFGENTKTLAEAAKLFSGLPVIANGKLTDPVKAAQLLKEGQADLIAVGTGALANPDLPNLIDKGEDLREFDFKEIMLPQANIKDHELNQNIFNG
;
A
#
# COMPACT_ATOMS: atom_id res chain seq x y z
N MET A 1 20.55 -10.32 -9.76
CA MET A 1 20.33 -9.19 -8.83
C MET A 1 19.01 -9.38 -8.08
N LEU A 2 17.92 -9.75 -8.73
CA LEU A 2 16.61 -10.00 -8.14
C LEU A 2 16.62 -11.04 -6.99
N PHE A 3 17.42 -12.08 -7.09
CA PHE A 3 17.55 -13.17 -6.11
C PHE A 3 18.64 -12.96 -5.04
N ARG A 4 19.19 -11.73 -4.95
CA ARG A 4 20.10 -11.41 -3.85
C ARG A 4 19.31 -11.06 -2.62
N GLU A 5 19.74 -11.58 -1.49
CA GLU A 5 19.26 -11.18 -0.19
C GLU A 5 19.36 -9.67 -0.01
N TYR A 6 18.48 -9.13 0.81
CA TYR A 6 18.46 -7.73 1.18
C TYR A 6 18.20 -7.59 2.68
N ASP A 7 18.98 -6.75 3.32
CA ASP A 7 18.73 -6.41 4.71
C ASP A 7 17.59 -5.38 4.75
N LEU A 8 16.41 -5.84 5.08
CA LEU A 8 15.26 -5.01 5.33
C LEU A 8 15.12 -4.84 6.84
N LEU A 9 15.87 -3.89 7.41
CA LEU A 9 15.78 -3.48 8.81
C LEU A 9 16.02 -4.60 9.82
N ASN A 10 17.24 -5.09 9.85
CA ASN A 10 17.68 -6.20 10.70
C ASN A 10 17.00 -7.54 10.39
N GLN A 11 16.26 -7.63 9.29
CA GLN A 11 15.75 -8.88 8.75
C GLN A 11 16.29 -9.11 7.35
N ASN A 12 16.93 -10.23 7.15
CA ASN A 12 17.47 -10.60 5.84
C ASN A 12 16.38 -11.27 5.02
N VAL A 13 15.78 -10.53 4.05
CA VAL A 13 14.80 -11.10 3.13
C VAL A 13 15.51 -11.86 2.01
N LYS A 14 14.97 -13.04 1.67
CA LYS A 14 15.63 -14.03 0.77
C LYS A 14 15.83 -13.55 -0.67
N ASN A 15 15.15 -12.51 -1.12
CA ASN A 15 15.28 -11.90 -2.45
C ASN A 15 14.65 -10.50 -2.49
N ARG A 16 14.69 -9.85 -3.67
CA ARG A 16 14.19 -8.48 -3.90
C ARG A 16 12.73 -8.40 -4.34
N PHE A 17 12.00 -9.53 -4.42
CA PHE A 17 10.61 -9.54 -4.83
C PHE A 17 9.67 -9.28 -3.64
N VAL A 18 8.76 -8.32 -3.84
CA VAL A 18 7.71 -7.95 -2.90
C VAL A 18 6.35 -8.19 -3.54
N VAL A 19 5.41 -8.80 -2.85
CA VAL A 19 3.99 -8.75 -3.26
C VAL A 19 3.46 -7.37 -2.95
N ALA A 20 3.02 -6.64 -3.99
CA ALA A 20 2.41 -5.32 -3.81
C ALA A 20 1.06 -5.43 -3.09
N PRO A 21 0.65 -4.42 -2.30
CA PRO A 21 -0.66 -4.38 -1.66
C PRO A 21 -1.79 -4.35 -2.68
N MET A 22 -2.73 -5.29 -2.56
CA MET A 22 -3.85 -5.45 -3.48
C MET A 22 -5.12 -5.77 -2.69
N THR A 23 -6.12 -4.92 -2.75
CA THR A 23 -7.42 -5.09 -2.09
C THR A 23 -8.15 -6.31 -2.65
N ARG A 24 -8.54 -7.25 -1.78
CA ARG A 24 -9.21 -8.51 -2.13
C ARG A 24 -10.56 -8.69 -1.46
N VAL A 25 -10.98 -7.78 -0.60
CA VAL A 25 -12.32 -7.74 0.02
C VAL A 25 -12.85 -9.13 0.44
N SER A 26 -12.03 -9.90 1.13
CA SER A 26 -12.33 -11.30 1.47
C SER A 26 -12.33 -11.62 2.97
N ALA A 27 -12.26 -10.58 3.81
CA ALA A 27 -12.42 -10.73 5.25
C ALA A 27 -13.89 -11.03 5.63
N GLU A 28 -14.12 -11.37 6.89
CA GLU A 28 -15.47 -11.45 7.43
C GLU A 28 -16.18 -10.08 7.35
N GLU A 29 -17.48 -10.07 7.51
CA GLU A 29 -18.27 -8.83 7.40
C GLU A 29 -17.80 -7.73 8.37
N ASP A 30 -17.31 -8.12 9.55
CA ASP A 30 -16.76 -7.21 10.57
C ASP A 30 -15.26 -6.90 10.38
N GLY A 31 -14.65 -7.37 9.31
CA GLY A 31 -13.25 -7.15 8.97
C GLY A 31 -12.28 -8.13 9.62
N GLN A 32 -12.77 -9.16 10.31
CA GLN A 32 -11.90 -10.18 10.86
C GLN A 32 -11.27 -11.01 9.73
N PRO A 33 -9.92 -11.19 9.70
CA PRO A 33 -9.26 -12.07 8.76
C PRO A 33 -9.67 -13.54 8.95
N ASN A 34 -9.62 -14.33 7.87
CA ASN A 34 -10.09 -15.71 7.85
C ASN A 34 -9.13 -16.67 7.13
N ASP A 35 -9.51 -17.97 7.09
CA ASP A 35 -8.68 -19.02 6.47
C ASP A 35 -8.48 -18.79 4.95
N THR A 36 -9.45 -18.24 4.25
CA THR A 36 -9.31 -17.88 2.83
C THR A 36 -8.16 -16.87 2.62
N MET A 37 -8.06 -15.86 3.48
CA MET A 37 -6.96 -14.89 3.45
C MET A 37 -5.64 -15.57 3.84
N LYS A 38 -5.65 -16.49 4.83
CA LYS A 38 -4.45 -17.25 5.18
C LYS A 38 -3.90 -18.03 4.00
N ASP A 39 -4.73 -18.79 3.31
CA ASP A 39 -4.33 -19.55 2.13
C ASP A 39 -3.82 -18.62 1.01
N TYR A 40 -4.47 -17.48 0.81
CA TYR A 40 -4.07 -16.48 -0.17
C TYR A 40 -2.68 -15.89 0.09
N TYR A 41 -2.36 -15.47 1.31
CA TYR A 41 -1.03 -14.92 1.62
C TYR A 41 0.05 -16.01 1.66
N THR A 42 -0.26 -17.18 2.22
CA THR A 42 0.68 -18.31 2.30
C THR A 42 1.14 -18.79 0.93
N ARG A 43 0.29 -18.73 -0.10
CA ARG A 43 0.68 -19.16 -1.45
C ARG A 43 1.77 -18.29 -2.09
N PHE A 44 1.82 -16.98 -1.79
CA PHE A 44 2.91 -16.12 -2.25
C PHE A 44 4.22 -16.44 -1.54
N ALA A 45 4.16 -16.72 -0.25
CA ALA A 45 5.32 -17.13 0.54
C ALA A 45 5.91 -18.44 0.02
N LYS A 46 5.09 -19.46 -0.25
CA LYS A 46 5.46 -20.72 -0.92
C LYS A 46 5.97 -20.49 -2.34
N GLY A 47 5.45 -19.48 -3.02
CA GLY A 47 5.84 -19.09 -4.37
C GLY A 47 7.20 -18.39 -4.47
N GLY A 48 7.87 -18.17 -3.33
CA GLY A 48 9.24 -17.67 -3.29
C GLY A 48 9.39 -16.16 -3.11
N PHE A 49 8.32 -15.39 -2.91
CA PHE A 49 8.44 -13.97 -2.59
C PHE A 49 9.22 -13.75 -1.29
N GLY A 50 10.10 -12.74 -1.27
CA GLY A 50 10.88 -12.38 -0.08
C GLY A 50 10.08 -11.60 0.94
N THR A 51 9.16 -10.78 0.46
CA THR A 51 8.31 -9.92 1.30
C THR A 51 6.90 -9.85 0.74
N ILE A 52 5.92 -9.74 1.62
CA ILE A 52 4.52 -9.48 1.27
C ILE A 52 4.09 -8.18 1.96
N VAL A 53 3.50 -7.24 1.21
CA VAL A 53 2.70 -6.15 1.80
C VAL A 53 1.24 -6.54 1.67
N THR A 54 0.50 -6.50 2.77
CA THR A 54 -0.92 -6.89 2.77
C THR A 54 -1.76 -5.92 1.93
N GLU A 55 -2.97 -6.32 1.57
CA GLU A 55 -4.01 -5.36 1.16
C GLU A 55 -4.20 -4.27 2.23
N GLY A 56 -4.82 -3.14 1.82
CA GLY A 56 -5.10 -2.04 2.74
C GLY A 56 -6.01 -2.46 3.90
N ILE A 57 -5.51 -2.33 5.12
CA ILE A 57 -6.19 -2.71 6.37
C ILE A 57 -6.72 -1.43 7.04
N TYR A 58 -8.01 -1.38 7.39
CA TYR A 58 -8.57 -0.20 8.05
C TYR A 58 -8.17 -0.10 9.53
N PRO A 59 -7.69 1.09 10.01
CA PRO A 59 -7.16 1.26 11.36
C PRO A 59 -8.19 1.58 12.44
N ASP A 60 -9.40 2.03 12.09
CA ASP A 60 -10.46 2.39 13.05
C ASP A 60 -11.85 1.86 12.65
N GLN A 61 -12.76 1.87 13.62
CA GLN A 61 -14.18 1.51 13.44
C GLN A 61 -15.08 2.77 13.34
N SER A 62 -14.57 3.84 12.73
CA SER A 62 -15.30 5.08 12.52
C SER A 62 -15.38 5.42 11.03
N PHE A 63 -14.30 5.96 10.45
CA PHE A 63 -14.30 6.52 9.09
C PHE A 63 -13.33 5.84 8.13
N SER A 64 -12.44 4.95 8.62
CA SER A 64 -11.32 4.45 7.80
C SER A 64 -11.67 3.32 6.84
N GLN A 65 -12.70 2.51 7.11
CA GLN A 65 -13.09 1.43 6.21
C GLN A 65 -13.56 1.98 4.86
N GLY A 66 -12.99 1.45 3.77
CA GLY A 66 -13.31 1.90 2.40
C GLY A 66 -14.17 0.94 1.61
N TYR A 67 -14.23 -0.34 2.00
CA TYR A 67 -14.87 -1.41 1.23
C TYR A 67 -15.55 -2.42 2.13
N SER A 68 -16.66 -3.01 1.66
CA SER A 68 -17.25 -4.18 2.31
C SER A 68 -16.23 -5.33 2.32
N HIS A 69 -16.19 -6.10 3.39
CA HIS A 69 -15.24 -7.21 3.57
C HIS A 69 -13.75 -6.83 3.47
N GLN A 70 -13.43 -5.55 3.65
CA GLN A 70 -12.04 -5.12 3.84
C GLN A 70 -11.57 -5.59 5.21
N PRO A 71 -10.34 -6.15 5.34
CA PRO A 71 -9.82 -6.52 6.64
C PRO A 71 -9.50 -5.31 7.51
N GLY A 72 -9.69 -5.44 8.81
CA GLY A 72 -9.38 -4.45 9.81
C GLY A 72 -8.17 -4.81 10.68
N LEU A 73 -7.65 -3.79 11.36
CA LEU A 73 -6.71 -3.93 12.49
C LEU A 73 -7.08 -2.94 13.61
N ALA A 74 -8.36 -2.59 13.65
CA ALA A 74 -8.95 -1.63 14.58
C ALA A 74 -9.17 -2.18 15.99
N THR A 75 -9.16 -3.49 16.17
CA THR A 75 -9.46 -4.17 17.43
C THR A 75 -8.48 -5.31 17.73
N ALA A 76 -8.44 -5.77 18.99
CA ALA A 76 -7.67 -6.95 19.36
C ALA A 76 -8.15 -8.23 18.64
N ILE A 77 -9.46 -8.34 18.37
CA ILE A 77 -10.04 -9.48 17.64
C ILE A 77 -9.47 -9.52 16.21
N HIS A 78 -9.34 -8.38 15.54
CA HIS A 78 -8.68 -8.31 14.24
C HIS A 78 -7.22 -8.76 14.31
N ALA A 79 -6.48 -8.26 15.31
CA ALA A 79 -5.08 -8.67 15.51
C ALA A 79 -4.94 -10.18 15.74
N ASP A 80 -5.82 -10.77 16.55
CA ASP A 80 -5.85 -12.22 16.76
C ASP A 80 -6.16 -12.99 15.48
N GLY A 81 -7.02 -12.47 14.59
CA GLY A 81 -7.30 -13.05 13.29
C GLY A 81 -6.11 -13.00 12.32
N TRP A 82 -5.24 -11.99 12.42
CA TRP A 82 -4.04 -11.88 11.60
C TRP A 82 -2.91 -12.83 12.03
N LYS A 83 -2.79 -13.19 13.30
CA LYS A 83 -1.71 -14.05 13.81
C LYS A 83 -1.51 -15.34 13.02
N PRO A 84 -2.57 -16.16 12.73
CA PRO A 84 -2.40 -17.39 11.96
C PRO A 84 -1.91 -17.15 10.52
N ILE A 85 -2.20 -15.97 9.95
CA ILE A 85 -1.74 -15.57 8.61
C ILE A 85 -0.24 -15.24 8.65
N VAL A 86 0.15 -14.42 9.62
CA VAL A 86 1.54 -14.03 9.84
C VAL A 86 2.41 -15.27 10.10
N ASP A 87 1.99 -16.14 11.01
CA ASP A 87 2.69 -17.37 11.34
C ASP A 87 2.89 -18.26 10.10
N ALA A 88 1.82 -18.46 9.30
CA ALA A 88 1.90 -19.29 8.09
C ALA A 88 2.82 -18.71 7.01
N VAL A 89 2.92 -17.36 6.90
CA VAL A 89 3.86 -16.70 5.99
C VAL A 89 5.29 -16.84 6.50
N HIS A 90 5.51 -16.69 7.80
CA HIS A 90 6.83 -16.84 8.44
C HIS A 90 7.36 -18.27 8.35
N GLU A 91 6.49 -19.30 8.42
CA GLU A 91 6.88 -20.71 8.23
C GLU A 91 7.56 -20.95 6.88
N GLU A 92 7.24 -20.14 5.85
CA GLU A 92 7.86 -20.21 4.53
C GLU A 92 9.08 -19.24 4.37
N GLY A 93 9.55 -18.64 5.47
CA GLY A 93 10.70 -17.73 5.48
C GLY A 93 10.47 -16.44 4.68
N THR A 94 9.25 -15.90 4.71
CA THR A 94 8.84 -14.68 4.02
C THR A 94 8.42 -13.61 5.04
N ALA A 95 8.88 -12.37 4.86
CA ALA A 95 8.45 -11.25 5.69
C ALA A 95 7.05 -10.77 5.27
N ILE A 96 6.26 -10.26 6.24
CA ILE A 96 4.94 -9.71 5.99
C ILE A 96 4.77 -8.35 6.67
N ILE A 97 4.37 -7.33 5.90
CA ILE A 97 4.17 -5.95 6.34
C ILE A 97 2.67 -5.62 6.25
N ALA A 98 2.12 -5.04 7.32
CA ALA A 98 0.73 -4.61 7.35
C ALA A 98 0.58 -3.23 6.71
N GLN A 99 -0.17 -3.10 5.61
CA GLN A 99 -0.51 -1.79 5.05
C GLN A 99 -1.71 -1.19 5.78
N LEU A 100 -1.53 -0.08 6.49
CA LEU A 100 -2.58 0.65 7.19
C LEU A 100 -3.20 1.70 6.28
N MET A 101 -4.50 1.59 6.00
CA MET A 101 -5.21 2.39 5.02
C MET A 101 -6.48 3.02 5.59
N HIS A 102 -6.53 4.33 5.63
CA HIS A 102 -7.76 5.09 5.86
C HIS A 102 -8.32 5.58 4.51
N ALA A 103 -9.53 5.15 4.16
CA ALA A 103 -10.10 5.43 2.83
C ALA A 103 -10.31 6.92 2.53
N GLY A 104 -10.58 7.73 3.56
CA GLY A 104 -10.87 9.15 3.36
C GLY A 104 -12.10 9.34 2.46
N ALA A 105 -12.02 10.31 1.56
CA ALA A 105 -13.09 10.60 0.61
C ALA A 105 -13.39 9.46 -0.38
N GLN A 106 -12.46 8.51 -0.58
CA GLN A 106 -12.67 7.37 -1.49
C GLN A 106 -13.37 6.17 -0.83
N MET A 107 -14.09 6.40 0.26
CA MET A 107 -14.94 5.40 0.89
C MET A 107 -16.09 4.99 -0.06
N GLN A 108 -16.20 3.69 -0.34
CA GLN A 108 -17.29 3.10 -1.13
C GLN A 108 -18.30 2.36 -0.23
N ALA A 109 -17.82 1.77 0.87
CA ALA A 109 -18.65 1.15 1.89
C ALA A 109 -17.95 1.21 3.25
N ASN A 110 -18.70 1.50 4.29
CA ASN A 110 -18.25 1.49 5.67
C ASN A 110 -19.40 1.02 6.56
N ARG A 111 -19.20 -0.03 7.35
CA ARG A 111 -20.26 -0.56 8.22
C ARG A 111 -20.49 0.27 9.49
N TYR A 112 -19.57 1.20 9.78
CA TYR A 112 -19.58 1.98 11.02
C TYR A 112 -20.09 3.40 10.82
N SER A 113 -20.05 3.92 9.58
CA SER A 113 -20.46 5.29 9.24
C SER A 113 -20.94 5.39 7.79
N ASP A 114 -21.97 6.18 7.57
CA ASP A 114 -22.41 6.59 6.23
C ASP A 114 -21.66 7.84 5.74
N GLU A 115 -20.87 8.48 6.60
CA GLU A 115 -20.09 9.67 6.31
C GLU A 115 -18.61 9.33 6.12
N SER A 116 -17.97 9.97 5.15
CA SER A 116 -16.51 9.96 4.98
C SER A 116 -15.90 11.30 5.38
N ILE A 117 -14.64 11.29 5.78
CA ILE A 117 -13.87 12.48 6.14
C ILE A 117 -12.67 12.66 5.23
N ALA A 118 -12.27 13.92 5.01
CA ALA A 118 -11.13 14.28 4.16
C ALA A 118 -10.53 15.63 4.60
N PRO A 119 -9.35 16.04 4.10
CA PRO A 119 -8.79 17.35 4.41
C PRO A 119 -9.77 18.49 4.14
N SER A 120 -10.58 18.39 3.09
CA SER A 120 -11.60 19.35 2.70
C SER A 120 -12.81 18.64 2.12
N ALA A 121 -13.99 19.31 2.12
CA ALA A 121 -15.24 18.78 1.58
C ALA A 121 -15.22 18.81 0.02
N VAL A 122 -14.36 18.01 -0.57
CA VAL A 122 -14.16 17.91 -2.03
C VAL A 122 -14.52 16.50 -2.49
N GLN A 123 -15.46 16.43 -3.44
CA GLN A 123 -15.84 15.16 -4.06
C GLN A 123 -14.64 14.59 -4.87
N PRO A 124 -14.27 13.31 -4.67
CA PRO A 124 -13.27 12.66 -5.52
C PRO A 124 -13.66 12.70 -7.00
N LYS A 125 -12.66 12.89 -7.86
CA LYS A 125 -12.81 12.71 -9.31
C LYS A 125 -12.97 11.22 -9.63
N GLY A 126 -13.66 10.93 -10.76
CA GLY A 126 -13.93 9.57 -11.20
C GLY A 126 -15.13 8.94 -10.51
N GLU A 127 -15.26 7.64 -10.66
CA GLU A 127 -16.37 6.85 -10.15
C GLU A 127 -15.90 5.76 -9.18
N GLN A 128 -16.80 5.31 -8.32
CA GLN A 128 -16.58 4.16 -7.46
C GLN A 128 -16.30 2.91 -8.29
N LEU A 129 -15.39 2.08 -7.80
CA LEU A 129 -14.92 0.88 -8.49
C LEU A 129 -15.94 -0.25 -8.31
N SER A 130 -16.58 -0.67 -9.42
CA SER A 130 -17.67 -1.66 -9.40
C SER A 130 -17.24 -3.04 -8.89
N PHE A 131 -16.00 -3.43 -9.13
CA PHE A 131 -15.45 -4.71 -8.64
C PHE A 131 -15.17 -4.72 -7.12
N TYR A 132 -15.27 -3.56 -6.45
CA TYR A 132 -15.32 -3.44 -4.99
C TYR A 132 -16.75 -3.16 -4.46
N GLY A 133 -17.76 -3.36 -5.31
CA GLY A 133 -19.17 -3.17 -4.94
C GLY A 133 -19.68 -1.73 -5.04
N GLY A 134 -18.86 -0.80 -5.51
CA GLY A 134 -19.24 0.59 -5.68
C GLY A 134 -20.02 0.86 -6.97
N SER A 135 -20.70 2.01 -7.04
CA SER A 135 -21.40 2.48 -8.25
C SER A 135 -21.59 3.99 -8.23
N GLY A 136 -21.43 4.61 -9.40
CA GLY A 136 -21.61 6.05 -9.57
C GLY A 136 -20.53 6.90 -8.90
N PRO A 137 -20.74 8.21 -8.74
CA PRO A 137 -19.76 9.11 -8.16
C PRO A 137 -19.56 8.85 -6.66
N PHE A 138 -18.40 9.20 -6.15
CA PHE A 138 -18.17 9.23 -4.70
C PHE A 138 -19.03 10.31 -4.04
N PRO A 139 -19.48 10.14 -2.79
CA PRO A 139 -20.10 11.21 -2.02
C PRO A 139 -19.08 12.33 -1.70
N VAL A 140 -19.60 13.52 -1.37
CA VAL A 140 -18.78 14.61 -0.85
C VAL A 140 -18.45 14.30 0.61
N PRO A 141 -17.15 14.24 1.00
CA PRO A 141 -16.77 14.00 2.40
C PRO A 141 -17.05 15.22 3.28
N ARG A 142 -17.10 15.01 4.59
CA ARG A 142 -16.98 16.10 5.56
C ARG A 142 -15.52 16.53 5.69
N ALA A 143 -15.27 17.84 5.77
CA ALA A 143 -13.94 18.35 6.09
C ALA A 143 -13.54 17.98 7.53
N MET A 144 -12.32 17.49 7.73
CA MET A 144 -11.78 17.14 9.03
C MET A 144 -11.61 18.37 9.92
N ASP A 145 -11.97 18.22 11.18
CA ASP A 145 -11.71 19.16 12.27
C ASP A 145 -10.59 18.69 13.20
N ASP A 146 -10.27 19.47 14.25
CA ASP A 146 -9.20 19.16 15.21
C ASP A 146 -9.43 17.84 15.98
N HIS A 147 -10.67 17.41 16.11
CA HIS A 147 -11.01 16.12 16.73
C HIS A 147 -10.64 14.98 15.79
N ASP A 148 -11.04 15.09 14.52
CA ASP A 148 -10.70 14.09 13.51
C ASP A 148 -9.19 13.91 13.33
N PHE A 149 -8.42 15.01 13.35
CA PHE A 149 -6.96 14.94 13.27
C PHE A 149 -6.35 14.08 14.39
N ARG A 150 -6.84 14.23 15.63
CA ARG A 150 -6.38 13.42 16.75
C ARG A 150 -6.79 11.96 16.62
N GLU A 151 -8.08 11.71 16.37
CA GLU A 151 -8.64 10.36 16.24
C GLU A 151 -7.94 9.57 15.12
N VAL A 152 -7.69 10.20 13.97
CA VAL A 152 -7.00 9.55 12.85
C VAL A 152 -5.57 9.18 13.24
N LYS A 153 -4.80 10.09 13.85
CA LYS A 153 -3.43 9.79 14.30
C LYS A 153 -3.41 8.65 15.33
N GLU A 154 -4.28 8.71 16.33
CA GLU A 154 -4.43 7.66 17.35
C GLU A 154 -4.83 6.31 16.71
N SER A 155 -5.66 6.31 15.68
CA SER A 155 -6.07 5.08 14.99
C SER A 155 -4.89 4.39 14.29
N PHE A 156 -4.05 5.15 13.59
CA PHE A 156 -2.81 4.63 12.98
C PHE A 156 -1.85 4.08 14.03
N VAL A 157 -1.66 4.81 15.14
CA VAL A 157 -0.81 4.38 16.26
C VAL A 157 -1.30 3.06 16.86
N HIS A 158 -2.58 2.99 17.21
CA HIS A 158 -3.14 1.78 17.82
C HIS A 158 -3.10 0.59 16.86
N SER A 159 -3.34 0.82 15.57
CA SER A 159 -3.28 -0.22 14.56
C SER A 159 -1.84 -0.71 14.34
N ALA A 160 -0.86 0.18 14.33
CA ALA A 160 0.56 -0.19 14.24
C ALA A 160 1.02 -1.03 15.44
N LEU A 161 0.58 -0.70 16.66
CA LEU A 161 0.84 -1.50 17.86
C LEU A 161 0.21 -2.90 17.74
N ARG A 162 -1.04 -3.00 17.24
CA ARG A 162 -1.70 -4.30 17.00
C ARG A 162 -1.00 -5.10 15.91
N ALA A 163 -0.49 -4.45 14.85
CA ALA A 163 0.33 -5.13 13.85
C ALA A 163 1.56 -5.79 14.49
N LYS A 164 2.26 -5.04 15.34
CA LYS A 164 3.42 -5.54 16.09
C LYS A 164 3.04 -6.71 17.02
N GLU A 165 1.91 -6.61 17.74
CA GLU A 165 1.37 -7.69 18.59
C GLU A 165 0.95 -8.93 17.80
N ALA A 166 0.43 -8.76 16.58
CA ALA A 166 0.07 -9.85 15.68
C ALA A 166 1.29 -10.54 15.03
N GLY A 167 2.48 -9.96 15.18
CA GLY A 167 3.73 -10.52 14.67
C GLY A 167 4.15 -10.03 13.29
N PHE A 168 3.50 -9.02 12.72
CA PHE A 168 3.96 -8.41 11.46
C PHE A 168 5.38 -7.87 11.60
N ASP A 169 6.15 -7.96 10.52
CA ASP A 169 7.55 -7.51 10.47
C ASP A 169 7.69 -5.98 10.33
N GLY A 170 6.60 -5.28 10.04
CA GLY A 170 6.55 -3.84 9.92
C GLY A 170 5.15 -3.34 9.55
N VAL A 171 5.02 -2.02 9.44
CA VAL A 171 3.81 -1.35 8.94
C VAL A 171 4.13 -0.40 7.81
N GLU A 172 3.26 -0.43 6.79
CA GLU A 172 3.27 0.52 5.69
C GLU A 172 2.09 1.49 5.84
N LEU A 173 2.36 2.79 5.92
CA LEU A 173 1.33 3.82 5.92
C LEU A 173 0.89 4.08 4.47
N HIS A 174 -0.41 3.97 4.20
CA HIS A 174 -0.89 4.13 2.83
C HIS A 174 -1.12 5.61 2.47
N GLY A 175 -0.06 6.25 1.96
CA GLY A 175 -0.06 7.64 1.48
C GLY A 175 -0.17 7.77 -0.04
N ALA A 176 -0.90 6.85 -0.70
CA ALA A 176 -0.99 6.75 -2.15
C ALA A 176 -2.43 6.55 -2.64
N ASN A 177 -2.61 6.52 -3.96
CA ASN A 177 -3.83 6.11 -4.66
C ASN A 177 -5.10 6.92 -4.35
N GLY A 178 -4.97 8.09 -3.75
CA GLY A 178 -6.09 8.97 -3.42
C GLY A 178 -6.80 8.65 -2.11
N TYR A 179 -6.19 7.83 -1.22
CA TYR A 179 -6.71 7.60 0.13
C TYR A 179 -6.29 8.72 1.08
N LEU A 180 -6.72 8.70 2.35
CA LEU A 180 -6.69 9.87 3.23
C LEU A 180 -5.34 10.59 3.28
N LEU A 181 -4.24 9.90 3.52
CA LEU A 181 -2.92 10.54 3.63
C LEU A 181 -2.48 11.16 2.30
N ASP A 182 -2.78 10.52 1.16
CA ASP A 182 -2.55 11.09 -0.16
C ASP A 182 -3.46 12.28 -0.47
N GLN A 183 -4.67 12.32 0.08
CA GLN A 183 -5.59 13.46 -0.07
C GLN A 183 -5.00 14.73 0.56
N PHE A 184 -4.23 14.60 1.64
CA PHE A 184 -3.48 15.74 2.19
C PHE A 184 -2.40 16.25 1.25
N LEU A 185 -1.69 15.36 0.55
CA LEU A 185 -0.64 15.70 -0.41
C LEU A 185 -1.18 16.31 -1.71
N THR A 186 -2.46 16.05 -2.02
CA THR A 186 -3.06 16.38 -3.31
C THR A 186 -3.74 17.75 -3.28
N ASP A 187 -3.30 18.68 -4.10
CA ASP A 187 -3.75 20.07 -4.12
C ASP A 187 -5.25 20.27 -4.37
N TYR A 188 -5.87 19.43 -5.23
CA TYR A 188 -7.30 19.55 -5.50
C TYR A 188 -8.20 18.97 -4.41
N PHE A 189 -7.69 18.03 -3.59
CA PHE A 189 -8.40 17.50 -2.42
C PHE A 189 -8.20 18.38 -1.19
N ASN A 190 -6.99 18.92 -1.02
CA ASN A 190 -6.61 19.70 0.14
C ASN A 190 -6.72 21.20 -0.16
N LEU A 191 -7.90 21.74 0.06
CA LEU A 191 -8.21 23.18 -0.10
C LEU A 191 -8.10 23.94 1.24
N ARG A 192 -7.40 23.36 2.23
CA ARG A 192 -7.22 24.02 3.54
C ARG A 192 -6.37 25.28 3.41
N ASN A 193 -6.65 26.23 4.28
CA ASN A 193 -5.91 27.51 4.38
C ASN A 193 -5.20 27.67 5.74
N ASP A 194 -5.12 26.60 6.51
CA ASP A 194 -4.36 26.48 7.74
C ASP A 194 -2.96 25.86 7.48
N GLU A 195 -2.28 25.47 8.56
CA GLU A 195 -0.94 24.89 8.52
C GLU A 195 -0.83 23.52 7.80
N TYR A 196 -1.95 22.91 7.42
CA TYR A 196 -2.02 21.62 6.71
C TYR A 196 -2.39 21.77 5.24
N GLY A 197 -2.51 22.98 4.72
CA GLY A 197 -2.92 23.26 3.34
C GLY A 197 -2.08 24.30 2.62
N GLY A 198 -2.37 24.51 1.34
CA GLY A 198 -1.66 25.48 0.48
C GLY A 198 -0.39 24.91 -0.13
N SER A 199 0.79 25.24 0.38
CA SER A 199 2.06 24.79 -0.22
C SER A 199 2.31 23.28 0.01
N PRO A 200 3.17 22.64 -0.81
CA PRO A 200 3.55 21.24 -0.61
C PRO A 200 4.12 20.95 0.78
N GLU A 201 4.91 21.90 1.35
CA GLU A 201 5.47 21.78 2.70
C GLU A 201 4.38 21.70 3.77
N ASN A 202 3.31 22.46 3.61
CA ASN A 202 2.17 22.42 4.53
C ASN A 202 1.34 21.15 4.33
N ARG A 203 1.11 20.75 3.08
CA ARG A 203 0.30 19.56 2.75
C ARG A 203 0.92 18.26 3.26
N VAL A 204 2.25 18.16 3.33
CA VAL A 204 2.91 16.97 3.85
C VAL A 204 2.88 16.89 5.38
N LYS A 205 2.61 17.98 6.09
CA LYS A 205 2.73 18.10 7.54
C LYS A 205 1.92 17.06 8.31
N PHE A 206 0.64 16.86 7.98
CA PHE A 206 -0.19 15.86 8.66
C PHE A 206 0.36 14.44 8.49
N VAL A 207 0.87 14.13 7.30
CA VAL A 207 1.51 12.84 7.02
C VAL A 207 2.73 12.63 7.91
N LEU A 208 3.57 13.67 8.07
CA LEU A 208 4.74 13.61 8.95
C LEU A 208 4.35 13.39 10.42
N GLU A 209 3.30 14.05 10.90
CA GLU A 209 2.79 13.85 12.27
C GLU A 209 2.33 12.41 12.51
N VAL A 210 1.62 11.81 11.53
CA VAL A 210 1.22 10.38 11.62
C VAL A 210 2.45 9.48 11.69
N ILE A 211 3.46 9.72 10.84
CA ILE A 211 4.71 8.96 10.84
C ILE A 211 5.43 9.06 12.20
N GLU A 212 5.57 10.28 12.72
CA GLU A 212 6.26 10.54 14.00
C GLU A 212 5.55 9.86 15.18
N GLU A 213 4.20 9.94 15.25
CA GLU A 213 3.43 9.31 16.31
C GLU A 213 3.45 7.78 16.23
N VAL A 214 3.35 7.22 15.03
CA VAL A 214 3.49 5.77 14.81
C VAL A 214 4.88 5.30 15.22
N ARG A 215 5.95 5.95 14.76
CA ARG A 215 7.33 5.63 15.12
C ARG A 215 7.55 5.69 16.64
N ALA A 216 7.08 6.74 17.28
CA ALA A 216 7.20 6.89 18.73
C ALA A 216 6.52 5.74 19.50
N ALA A 217 5.43 5.21 18.99
CA ALA A 217 4.69 4.12 19.60
C ALA A 217 5.34 2.74 19.37
N VAL A 218 5.76 2.44 18.12
CA VAL A 218 6.30 1.10 17.79
C VAL A 218 7.79 0.96 18.14
N GLY A 219 8.51 2.07 18.33
CA GLY A 219 9.95 2.09 18.64
C GLY A 219 10.85 2.09 17.39
N GLU A 220 12.16 2.28 17.60
CA GLU A 220 13.15 2.49 16.52
C GLU A 220 13.45 1.22 15.73
N ASP A 221 13.33 0.04 16.34
CA ASP A 221 13.70 -1.25 15.72
C ASP A 221 12.56 -1.88 14.91
N TYR A 222 11.36 -1.29 14.91
CA TYR A 222 10.21 -1.83 14.18
C TYR A 222 10.02 -1.09 12.86
N PRO A 223 10.06 -1.77 11.70
CA PRO A 223 9.95 -1.16 10.38
C PRO A 223 8.68 -0.32 10.19
N VAL A 224 8.86 0.92 9.74
CA VAL A 224 7.78 1.84 9.33
C VAL A 224 8.12 2.44 7.99
N ASP A 225 7.26 2.25 7.02
CA ASP A 225 7.38 2.87 5.70
C ASP A 225 6.10 3.58 5.27
N ILE A 226 6.17 4.25 4.14
CA ILE A 226 5.04 4.92 3.52
C ILE A 226 4.96 4.61 2.03
N ARG A 227 3.76 4.31 1.54
CA ARG A 227 3.51 4.19 0.10
C ARG A 227 3.04 5.52 -0.47
N ILE A 228 3.65 5.92 -1.60
CA ILE A 228 3.41 7.22 -2.28
C ILE A 228 3.10 7.00 -3.76
N SER A 229 2.15 7.78 -4.31
CA SER A 229 1.84 7.86 -5.74
C SER A 229 1.44 9.26 -6.17
N GLN A 230 1.54 9.53 -7.47
CA GLN A 230 0.85 10.67 -8.07
C GLN A 230 -0.56 10.28 -8.51
N ALA A 231 -0.70 9.16 -9.24
CA ALA A 231 -1.98 8.63 -9.71
C ALA A 231 -2.91 8.22 -8.54
N LYS A 232 -4.22 8.35 -8.76
CA LYS A 232 -5.25 7.95 -7.80
C LYS A 232 -6.00 6.73 -8.33
N ALA A 233 -6.59 5.93 -7.45
CA ALA A 233 -7.34 4.74 -7.85
C ALA A 233 -8.51 5.09 -8.80
N ALA A 234 -9.18 6.22 -8.56
CA ALA A 234 -10.29 6.71 -9.37
C ALA A 234 -9.90 7.80 -10.40
N ASP A 235 -8.65 8.28 -10.39
CA ASP A 235 -8.10 9.28 -11.31
C ASP A 235 -6.63 8.90 -11.66
N GLY A 236 -6.48 7.91 -12.54
CA GLY A 236 -5.18 7.35 -12.92
C GLY A 236 -4.25 8.30 -13.66
N GLU A 237 -4.78 9.41 -14.20
CA GLU A 237 -4.01 10.42 -14.93
C GLU A 237 -3.50 11.57 -14.05
N HIS A 238 -3.87 11.58 -12.77
CA HIS A 238 -3.47 12.65 -11.85
C HIS A 238 -1.94 12.74 -11.73
N LYS A 239 -1.43 13.97 -11.78
CA LYS A 239 -0.03 14.31 -11.52
C LYS A 239 0.02 15.52 -10.58
N TRP A 240 1.07 15.60 -9.79
CA TRP A 240 1.32 16.78 -8.95
C TRP A 240 1.55 18.03 -9.81
N ALA A 241 0.86 19.11 -9.51
CA ALA A 241 0.89 20.35 -10.31
C ALA A 241 2.29 21.00 -10.36
N GLY A 242 3.06 20.90 -9.27
CA GLY A 242 4.44 21.39 -9.19
C GLY A 242 5.49 20.42 -9.77
N GLY A 243 5.07 19.27 -10.32
CA GLY A 243 5.96 18.33 -10.99
C GLY A 243 7.11 17.82 -10.10
N GLU A 244 8.33 17.81 -10.64
CA GLU A 244 9.51 17.30 -9.94
C GLU A 244 9.88 18.13 -8.69
N GLU A 245 9.63 19.45 -8.69
CA GLU A 245 9.91 20.28 -7.52
C GLU A 245 8.96 19.99 -6.35
N GLU A 246 7.69 19.71 -6.63
CA GLU A 246 6.75 19.25 -5.60
C GLU A 246 7.15 17.86 -5.09
N ALA A 247 7.55 16.95 -5.98
CA ALA A 247 8.10 15.64 -5.60
C ALA A 247 9.33 15.79 -4.70
N ARG A 248 10.25 16.70 -5.04
CA ARG A 248 11.43 17.02 -4.21
C ARG A 248 11.01 17.41 -2.80
N THR A 249 10.09 18.40 -2.68
CA THR A 249 9.61 18.86 -1.39
C THR A 249 9.03 17.73 -0.54
N ILE A 250 8.18 16.89 -1.15
CA ILE A 250 7.56 15.76 -0.44
C ILE A 250 8.61 14.74 -0.02
N PHE A 251 9.47 14.29 -0.94
CA PHE A 251 10.44 13.23 -0.63
C PHE A 251 11.58 13.69 0.29
N GLU A 252 12.03 14.96 0.22
CA GLU A 252 12.98 15.51 1.19
C GLU A 252 12.35 15.58 2.60
N ALA A 253 11.08 15.93 2.72
CA ALA A 253 10.37 15.91 3.99
C ALA A 253 10.26 14.48 4.55
N LEU A 254 9.90 13.50 3.71
CA LEU A 254 9.85 12.08 4.09
C LEU A 254 11.23 11.52 4.45
N GLY A 255 12.29 11.95 3.77
CA GLY A 255 13.67 11.54 4.08
C GLY A 255 14.19 12.09 5.41
N ASN A 256 13.60 13.17 5.92
CA ASN A 256 13.89 13.72 7.24
C ASN A 256 12.97 13.17 8.35
N ALA A 257 11.93 12.42 7.99
CA ALA A 257 11.04 11.75 8.92
C ALA A 257 11.62 10.40 9.38
N PRO A 258 11.19 9.85 10.52
CA PRO A 258 11.69 8.58 11.05
C PRO A 258 11.09 7.38 10.30
N LEU A 259 11.28 7.34 8.97
CA LEU A 259 10.94 6.25 8.07
C LEU A 259 12.16 5.38 7.76
N ASP A 260 11.93 4.14 7.44
CA ASP A 260 12.96 3.18 7.08
C ASP A 260 13.09 3.02 5.56
N PHE A 261 11.99 3.10 4.82
CA PHE A 261 11.97 3.07 3.37
C PHE A 261 10.73 3.76 2.79
N VAL A 262 10.70 3.93 1.48
CA VAL A 262 9.57 4.48 0.73
C VAL A 262 9.13 3.47 -0.32
N HIS A 263 7.83 3.19 -0.41
CA HIS A 263 7.23 2.37 -1.45
C HIS A 263 6.56 3.28 -2.49
N THR A 264 7.07 3.32 -3.70
CA THR A 264 6.46 4.11 -4.78
C THR A 264 5.55 3.26 -5.65
N THR A 265 4.42 3.80 -6.07
CA THR A 265 3.56 3.16 -7.08
C THR A 265 3.24 4.15 -8.20
N ASP A 266 3.49 3.71 -9.43
CA ASP A 266 3.21 4.48 -10.65
C ASP A 266 2.57 3.52 -11.68
N PRO A 267 1.75 3.99 -12.63
CA PRO A 267 1.23 3.16 -13.72
C PRO A 267 2.31 2.40 -14.49
N ASP A 268 3.50 2.97 -14.62
CA ASP A 268 4.71 2.31 -15.14
C ASP A 268 5.95 2.84 -14.42
N ALA A 269 6.54 2.03 -13.55
CA ALA A 269 7.68 2.43 -12.70
C ALA A 269 8.97 2.78 -13.48
N ALA A 270 9.07 2.39 -14.76
CA ALA A 270 10.21 2.74 -15.61
C ALA A 270 9.94 3.95 -16.52
N ALA A 271 8.73 4.53 -16.46
CA ALA A 271 8.39 5.72 -17.23
C ALA A 271 8.76 7.01 -16.49
N SER A 272 9.04 8.06 -17.26
CA SER A 272 9.19 9.42 -16.74
C SER A 272 7.90 9.89 -16.06
N SER A 273 7.98 10.33 -14.81
CA SER A 273 6.80 10.63 -13.98
C SER A 273 6.38 12.10 -13.95
N PHE A 274 7.26 13.03 -14.38
CA PHE A 274 7.07 14.48 -14.25
C PHE A 274 7.11 15.21 -15.60
N GLY A 275 6.95 14.50 -16.71
CA GLY A 275 7.06 15.01 -18.08
C GLY A 275 8.09 14.21 -18.87
N GLU A 276 8.28 14.56 -20.14
CA GLU A 276 9.22 13.86 -21.02
C GLU A 276 10.67 14.01 -20.52
N ASN A 277 11.41 12.91 -20.53
CA ASN A 277 12.84 12.85 -20.13
C ASN A 277 13.12 13.31 -18.69
N THR A 278 12.15 13.19 -17.81
CA THR A 278 12.32 13.40 -16.36
C THR A 278 12.59 12.07 -15.63
N LYS A 279 12.82 12.17 -14.32
CA LYS A 279 12.99 10.98 -13.47
C LYS A 279 11.74 10.11 -13.42
N THR A 280 11.94 8.83 -13.13
CA THR A 280 10.86 7.97 -12.64
C THR A 280 10.46 8.40 -11.22
N LEU A 281 9.29 7.99 -10.75
CA LEU A 281 8.87 8.27 -9.38
C LEU A 281 9.80 7.63 -8.35
N ALA A 282 10.24 6.38 -8.61
CA ALA A 282 11.17 5.66 -7.74
C ALA A 282 12.55 6.35 -7.69
N GLU A 283 13.08 6.79 -8.85
CA GLU A 283 14.35 7.54 -8.90
C GLU A 283 14.26 8.85 -8.12
N ALA A 284 13.16 9.59 -8.27
CA ALA A 284 12.93 10.83 -7.52
C ALA A 284 12.84 10.56 -6.01
N ALA A 285 12.08 9.53 -5.61
CA ALA A 285 11.97 9.12 -4.21
C ALA A 285 13.33 8.81 -3.62
N LYS A 286 14.13 7.97 -4.29
CA LYS A 286 15.46 7.58 -3.82
C LYS A 286 16.45 8.73 -3.74
N LEU A 287 16.44 9.60 -4.75
CA LEU A 287 17.36 10.73 -4.82
C LEU A 287 17.05 11.78 -3.73
N PHE A 288 15.77 12.09 -3.53
CA PHE A 288 15.38 13.21 -2.67
C PHE A 288 15.17 12.79 -1.21
N SER A 289 14.70 11.56 -0.94
CA SER A 289 14.58 11.08 0.44
C SER A 289 15.89 10.52 1.00
N GLY A 290 16.76 9.97 0.14
CA GLY A 290 17.95 9.23 0.56
C GLY A 290 17.65 7.86 1.18
N LEU A 291 16.38 7.46 1.26
CA LEU A 291 15.94 6.19 1.83
C LEU A 291 15.99 5.04 0.80
N PRO A 292 16.01 3.78 1.24
CA PRO A 292 15.72 2.64 0.39
C PRO A 292 14.33 2.76 -0.26
N VAL A 293 14.18 2.24 -1.49
CA VAL A 293 12.93 2.37 -2.25
C VAL A 293 12.44 1.00 -2.73
N ILE A 294 11.16 0.72 -2.49
CA ILE A 294 10.40 -0.33 -3.17
C ILE A 294 9.72 0.32 -4.37
N ALA A 295 9.93 -0.20 -5.59
CA ALA A 295 9.26 0.31 -6.79
C ALA A 295 8.13 -0.63 -7.23
N ASN A 296 6.97 -0.06 -7.57
CA ASN A 296 5.82 -0.78 -8.10
C ASN A 296 5.26 -0.08 -9.35
N GLY A 297 4.93 -0.89 -10.37
CA GLY A 297 4.29 -0.46 -11.62
C GLY A 297 4.82 -1.23 -12.83
N LYS A 298 4.06 -2.19 -13.35
CA LYS A 298 4.40 -3.04 -14.53
C LYS A 298 5.79 -3.69 -14.44
N LEU A 299 6.15 -4.20 -13.27
CA LEU A 299 7.44 -4.83 -13.00
C LEU A 299 7.38 -6.37 -12.97
N THR A 300 6.41 -6.97 -13.64
CA THR A 300 6.30 -8.42 -13.84
C THR A 300 7.43 -8.95 -14.74
N ASP A 301 7.89 -8.13 -15.71
CA ASP A 301 9.04 -8.46 -16.56
C ASP A 301 10.34 -8.41 -15.75
N PRO A 302 11.05 -9.56 -15.59
CA PRO A 302 12.28 -9.62 -14.78
C PRO A 302 13.43 -8.81 -15.38
N VAL A 303 13.47 -8.59 -16.70
CA VAL A 303 14.52 -7.79 -17.33
C VAL A 303 14.35 -6.32 -16.95
N LYS A 304 13.11 -5.82 -17.05
CA LYS A 304 12.74 -4.45 -16.63
C LYS A 304 12.98 -4.24 -15.13
N ALA A 305 12.52 -5.17 -14.30
CA ALA A 305 12.73 -5.13 -12.86
C ALA A 305 14.23 -5.12 -12.47
N ALA A 306 15.03 -6.00 -13.08
CA ALA A 306 16.49 -6.05 -12.85
C ALA A 306 17.20 -4.77 -13.30
N GLN A 307 16.69 -4.09 -14.35
CA GLN A 307 17.27 -2.84 -14.85
C GLN A 307 17.12 -1.71 -13.82
N LEU A 308 15.94 -1.55 -13.20
CA LEU A 308 15.73 -0.54 -12.15
C LEU A 308 16.68 -0.73 -10.97
N LEU A 309 16.86 -1.99 -10.53
CA LEU A 309 17.82 -2.31 -9.46
C LEU A 309 19.26 -2.02 -9.88
N LYS A 310 19.65 -2.33 -11.13
CA LYS A 310 20.99 -2.11 -11.65
C LYS A 310 21.32 -0.64 -11.77
N GLU A 311 20.37 0.17 -12.15
CA GLU A 311 20.50 1.62 -12.27
C GLU A 311 20.42 2.35 -10.92
N GLY A 312 20.13 1.63 -9.84
CA GLY A 312 20.02 2.18 -8.49
C GLY A 312 18.78 3.04 -8.28
N GLN A 313 17.75 2.86 -9.12
CA GLN A 313 16.49 3.59 -9.00
C GLN A 313 15.58 3.00 -7.90
N ALA A 314 15.76 1.72 -7.59
CA ALA A 314 15.06 1.02 -6.52
C ALA A 314 15.97 0.00 -5.82
N ASP A 315 15.54 -0.46 -4.64
CA ASP A 315 16.22 -1.51 -3.85
C ASP A 315 15.42 -2.82 -3.88
N LEU A 316 14.09 -2.73 -3.90
CA LEU A 316 13.17 -3.87 -4.03
C LEU A 316 12.13 -3.59 -5.11
N ILE A 317 11.52 -4.67 -5.60
CA ILE A 317 10.56 -4.66 -6.71
C ILE A 317 9.23 -5.23 -6.23
N ALA A 318 8.20 -4.41 -6.20
CA ALA A 318 6.85 -4.86 -5.86
C ALA A 318 6.06 -5.21 -7.13
N VAL A 319 5.44 -6.40 -7.10
CA VAL A 319 4.63 -6.93 -8.21
C VAL A 319 3.19 -7.10 -7.76
N GLY A 320 2.25 -6.49 -8.47
CA GLY A 320 0.81 -6.56 -8.19
C GLY A 320 0.12 -7.62 -9.07
N THR A 321 -0.46 -7.21 -10.19
CA THR A 321 -1.25 -8.09 -11.09
C THR A 321 -0.47 -9.30 -11.58
N GLY A 322 0.85 -9.16 -11.79
CA GLY A 322 1.72 -10.27 -12.13
C GLY A 322 1.81 -11.33 -11.03
N ALA A 323 1.78 -10.93 -9.75
CA ALA A 323 1.74 -11.85 -8.61
C ALA A 323 0.37 -12.53 -8.47
N LEU A 324 -0.73 -11.82 -8.76
CA LEU A 324 -2.07 -12.45 -8.80
C LEU A 324 -2.13 -13.59 -9.84
N ALA A 325 -1.61 -13.35 -11.02
CA ALA A 325 -1.54 -14.37 -12.07
C ALA A 325 -0.52 -15.47 -11.78
N ASN A 326 0.56 -15.15 -11.07
CA ASN A 326 1.68 -16.04 -10.77
C ASN A 326 2.09 -15.91 -9.29
N PRO A 327 1.38 -16.55 -8.37
CA PRO A 327 1.75 -16.50 -6.96
C PRO A 327 3.16 -17.09 -6.69
N ASP A 328 3.66 -17.87 -7.63
CA ASP A 328 5.00 -18.47 -7.68
C ASP A 328 5.99 -17.74 -8.62
N LEU A 329 5.72 -16.48 -8.95
CA LEU A 329 6.50 -15.68 -9.89
C LEU A 329 8.02 -15.73 -9.66
N PRO A 330 8.55 -15.56 -8.43
CA PRO A 330 9.99 -15.67 -8.22
C PRO A 330 10.55 -17.04 -8.59
N ASN A 331 9.83 -18.13 -8.26
CA ASN A 331 10.25 -19.49 -8.59
C ASN A 331 10.23 -19.76 -10.10
N LEU A 332 9.21 -19.25 -10.83
CA LEU A 332 9.12 -19.36 -12.29
C LEU A 332 10.29 -18.62 -12.98
N ILE A 333 10.57 -17.39 -12.53
CA ILE A 333 11.69 -16.59 -13.06
C ILE A 333 13.04 -17.30 -12.81
N ASP A 334 13.26 -17.86 -11.62
CA ASP A 334 14.51 -18.55 -11.29
C ASP A 334 14.73 -19.80 -12.16
N LYS A 335 13.66 -20.51 -12.47
CA LYS A 335 13.66 -21.69 -13.38
C LYS A 335 13.71 -21.30 -14.86
N GLY A 336 13.49 -20.03 -15.23
CA GLY A 336 13.37 -19.56 -16.61
C GLY A 336 12.10 -20.03 -17.31
N GLU A 337 11.02 -20.22 -16.54
CA GLU A 337 9.70 -20.62 -17.01
C GLU A 337 8.87 -19.42 -17.44
N ASP A 338 7.89 -19.65 -18.34
CA ASP A 338 7.00 -18.60 -18.82
C ASP A 338 6.01 -18.17 -17.75
N LEU A 339 5.75 -16.86 -17.68
CA LEU A 339 4.76 -16.27 -16.78
C LEU A 339 3.38 -16.26 -17.43
N ARG A 340 2.35 -16.54 -16.61
CA ARG A 340 0.93 -16.41 -17.02
C ARG A 340 0.56 -14.93 -17.10
N GLU A 341 -0.25 -14.58 -18.10
CA GLU A 341 -0.82 -13.23 -18.19
C GLU A 341 -1.94 -13.03 -17.15
N PHE A 342 -2.06 -11.80 -16.65
CA PHE A 342 -3.13 -11.44 -15.75
C PHE A 342 -4.46 -11.27 -16.50
N ASP A 343 -5.46 -12.08 -16.16
CA ASP A 343 -6.83 -11.90 -16.65
C ASP A 343 -7.67 -11.16 -15.61
N PHE A 344 -7.95 -9.88 -15.90
CA PHE A 344 -8.77 -9.03 -15.04
C PHE A 344 -10.17 -9.59 -14.82
N LYS A 345 -10.77 -10.21 -15.83
CA LYS A 345 -12.14 -10.72 -15.74
C LYS A 345 -12.22 -11.94 -14.85
N GLU A 346 -11.24 -12.82 -14.95
CA GLU A 346 -11.17 -14.04 -14.15
C GLU A 346 -10.91 -13.73 -12.67
N ILE A 347 -10.00 -12.80 -12.39
CA ILE A 347 -9.53 -12.56 -11.02
C ILE A 347 -10.35 -11.48 -10.30
N MET A 348 -10.73 -10.39 -10.99
CA MET A 348 -11.35 -9.22 -10.36
C MET A 348 -12.87 -9.16 -10.51
N LEU A 349 -13.47 -9.86 -11.49
CA LEU A 349 -14.91 -9.77 -11.74
C LEU A 349 -15.67 -11.01 -11.23
N PRO A 350 -16.99 -10.87 -10.87
CA PRO A 350 -17.73 -9.62 -10.72
C PRO A 350 -17.31 -8.78 -9.51
N GLN A 351 -16.60 -9.37 -8.56
CA GLN A 351 -16.02 -8.74 -7.36
C GLN A 351 -14.56 -9.16 -7.21
N ALA A 352 -13.76 -8.31 -6.56
CA ALA A 352 -12.34 -8.54 -6.36
C ALA A 352 -12.00 -9.52 -5.21
N ASN A 353 -13.00 -10.23 -4.67
CA ASN A 353 -12.75 -11.24 -3.64
C ASN A 353 -11.87 -12.39 -4.16
N ILE A 354 -11.17 -13.05 -3.26
CA ILE A 354 -10.39 -14.24 -3.54
C ILE A 354 -11.32 -15.36 -4.01
N LYS A 355 -10.98 -15.99 -5.15
CA LYS A 355 -11.80 -17.07 -5.75
C LYS A 355 -11.23 -18.45 -5.39
N ASP A 356 -12.09 -19.44 -5.27
CA ASP A 356 -11.69 -20.82 -5.00
C ASP A 356 -10.68 -21.37 -6.01
N HIS A 357 -10.81 -21.01 -7.29
CA HIS A 357 -9.88 -21.46 -8.32
C HIS A 357 -8.46 -20.90 -8.14
N GLU A 358 -8.33 -19.67 -7.57
CA GLU A 358 -7.04 -19.08 -7.26
C GLU A 358 -6.30 -19.87 -6.16
N LEU A 359 -7.03 -20.41 -5.19
CA LEU A 359 -6.47 -21.20 -4.08
C LEU A 359 -6.19 -22.65 -4.47
N ASN A 360 -6.98 -23.20 -5.39
CA ASN A 360 -6.91 -24.62 -5.81
C ASN A 360 -5.96 -24.86 -7.00
N GLN A 361 -5.29 -23.83 -7.52
CA GLN A 361 -4.28 -24.02 -8.55
C GLN A 361 -3.11 -24.84 -8.00
N ASN A 362 -2.86 -26.02 -8.57
CA ASN A 362 -1.70 -26.87 -8.26
C ASN A 362 -0.41 -26.25 -8.85
N ILE A 363 -0.06 -25.04 -8.41
CA ILE A 363 1.11 -24.30 -8.88
C ILE A 363 2.43 -24.82 -8.29
N PHE A 364 2.36 -25.62 -7.23
CA PHE A 364 3.55 -26.08 -6.48
C PHE A 364 3.91 -27.56 -6.76
N ASN A 365 3.21 -28.26 -7.68
CA ASN A 365 3.42 -29.66 -8.02
C ASN A 365 4.25 -29.84 -9.31
N GLY A 366 5.24 -29.00 -9.54
CA GLY A 366 6.20 -29.12 -10.64
C GLY A 366 7.62 -29.39 -10.14
#